data_06bde265c37ac54ef56cd6b7e4d3fc66
#
_entry.id   06bde265c37ac54ef56cd6b7e4d3fc66
#
_cell.length_a   1.000
_cell.length_b   1.000
_cell.length_c   1.000
_cell.angle_alpha   90.00
_cell.angle_beta   90.00
_cell.angle_gamma   90.00
#
_symmetry.space_group_name_H-M   'P 1'
#
loop_
_entity.id
_entity.type
_entity.pdbx_description
1 polymer ?
#
loop_
_entity_poly.entity_id
_entity_poly.type
_entity_poly.pdbx_seq_one_letter_code
_entity_poly.pdbx_strand_id
1 'polypeptide(L)'
;MKIRDLIRELLMFRFETMLPHREALRRALAILTMPQNLKLGAGLAWRAADRIWRLAGDTATDLNHYSKRTILVGVYGSSTLVFLDDPADDLAETRAFLGRRIDDVMRFEKFKASWRGTRERLPSLSRFLGRLRYPVA
;
A
#
# COMPACT_ATOMS: atom_id res chain seq x y z
N MET A 1 -14.75 5.34 12.59
CA MET A 1 -13.75 4.30 12.22
C MET A 1 -12.54 4.97 11.59
N LYS A 2 -11.35 4.60 12.02
CA LYS A 2 -10.12 5.14 11.44
C LYS A 2 -9.92 4.59 10.03
N ILE A 3 -9.25 5.37 9.16
CA ILE A 3 -9.00 4.98 7.76
C ILE A 3 -8.30 3.62 7.69
N ARG A 4 -7.31 3.38 8.56
CA ARG A 4 -6.58 2.10 8.60
C ARG A 4 -7.50 0.91 8.86
N ASP A 5 -8.46 1.08 9.76
CA ASP A 5 -9.41 0.02 10.10
C ASP A 5 -10.38 -0.23 8.95
N LEU A 6 -10.79 0.83 8.28
CA LEU A 6 -11.67 0.75 7.12
C LEU A 6 -10.98 0.02 5.96
N ILE A 7 -9.73 0.35 5.69
CA ILE A 7 -8.94 -0.33 4.65
C ILE A 7 -8.78 -1.81 4.97
N ARG A 8 -8.46 -2.13 6.24
CA ARG A 8 -8.34 -3.53 6.68
C ARG A 8 -9.64 -4.29 6.45
N GLU A 9 -10.78 -3.71 6.85
CA GLU A 9 -12.07 -4.37 6.68
C GLU A 9 -12.45 -4.53 5.21
N LEU A 10 -12.15 -3.54 4.36
CA LEU A 10 -12.41 -3.62 2.92
C LEU A 10 -11.56 -4.74 2.28
N LEU A 11 -10.28 -4.86 2.65
CA LEU A 11 -9.41 -5.91 2.15
C LEU A 11 -9.86 -7.28 2.65
N MET A 12 -10.23 -7.40 3.92
CA MET A 12 -10.74 -8.65 4.48
C MET A 12 -12.03 -9.08 3.80
N PHE A 13 -12.91 -8.14 3.52
CA PHE A 13 -14.15 -8.42 2.77
C PHE A 13 -13.82 -9.01 1.38
N ARG A 14 -12.84 -8.45 0.68
CA ARG A 14 -12.42 -8.99 -0.61
C ARG A 14 -11.90 -10.42 -0.47
N PHE A 15 -11.07 -10.71 0.53
CA PHE A 15 -10.55 -12.04 0.76
C PHE A 15 -11.66 -13.03 1.12
N GLU A 16 -12.58 -12.64 1.96
CA GLU A 16 -13.73 -13.47 2.33
C GLU A 16 -14.60 -13.79 1.12
N THR A 17 -14.83 -12.80 0.26
CA THR A 17 -15.58 -12.97 -0.98
C THR A 17 -14.86 -13.89 -1.95
N MET A 18 -13.52 -13.85 -1.99
CA MET A 18 -12.71 -14.67 -2.88
C MET A 18 -12.44 -16.08 -2.34
N LEU A 19 -12.76 -16.34 -1.08
CA LEU A 19 -12.46 -17.63 -0.45
C LEU A 19 -13.00 -18.84 -1.24
N PRO A 20 -14.25 -18.84 -1.73
CA PRO A 20 -14.75 -19.95 -2.55
C PRO A 20 -14.04 -20.09 -3.90
N HIS A 21 -13.33 -19.05 -4.34
CA HIS A 21 -12.65 -18.99 -5.64
C HIS A 21 -11.13 -19.00 -5.51
N ARG A 22 -10.61 -19.49 -4.38
CA ARG A 22 -9.17 -19.46 -4.07
C ARG A 22 -8.33 -20.11 -5.17
N GLU A 23 -8.74 -21.27 -5.67
CA GLU A 23 -8.01 -21.96 -6.73
C GLU A 23 -8.03 -21.19 -8.05
N ALA A 24 -9.15 -20.59 -8.40
CA ALA A 24 -9.25 -19.75 -9.59
C ALA A 24 -8.32 -18.53 -9.47
N LEU A 25 -8.24 -17.93 -8.28
CA LEU A 25 -7.34 -16.81 -8.01
C LEU A 25 -5.87 -17.25 -8.13
N ARG A 26 -5.53 -18.43 -7.61
CA ARG A 26 -4.17 -18.99 -7.70
C ARG A 26 -3.74 -19.14 -9.15
N ARG A 27 -4.62 -19.69 -9.99
CA ARG A 27 -4.37 -19.86 -11.43
C ARG A 27 -4.25 -18.51 -12.14
N ALA A 28 -5.12 -17.58 -11.82
CA ALA A 28 -5.09 -16.23 -12.40
C ALA A 28 -3.77 -15.52 -12.06
N LEU A 29 -3.30 -15.61 -10.82
CA LEU A 29 -2.03 -15.02 -10.41
C LEU A 29 -0.85 -15.66 -11.13
N ALA A 30 -0.87 -16.99 -11.32
CA ALA A 30 0.18 -17.67 -12.08
C ALA A 30 0.27 -17.13 -13.50
N ILE A 31 -0.87 -16.86 -14.14
CA ILE A 31 -0.92 -16.27 -15.48
C ILE A 31 -0.46 -14.81 -15.47
N LEU A 32 -0.93 -14.01 -14.52
CA LEU A 32 -0.64 -12.58 -14.45
C LEU A 32 0.81 -12.27 -14.06
N THR A 33 1.50 -13.22 -13.42
CA THR A 33 2.92 -13.05 -13.08
C THR A 33 3.86 -13.47 -14.21
N MET A 34 3.35 -13.99 -15.32
CA MET A 34 4.16 -14.24 -16.51
C MET A 34 4.67 -12.91 -17.08
N PRO A 35 5.93 -12.83 -17.57
CA PRO A 35 6.51 -11.57 -18.02
C PRO A 35 5.65 -10.80 -19.03
N GLN A 36 5.00 -11.49 -19.97
CA GLN A 36 4.15 -10.86 -20.97
C GLN A 36 2.86 -10.26 -20.40
N ASN A 37 2.47 -10.64 -19.16
CA ASN A 37 1.23 -10.22 -18.53
C ASN A 37 1.46 -9.28 -17.34
N LEU A 38 2.71 -8.91 -17.02
CA LEU A 38 3.02 -8.09 -15.84
C LEU A 38 2.33 -6.73 -15.88
N LYS A 39 2.27 -6.11 -17.05
CA LYS A 39 1.59 -4.82 -17.20
C LYS A 39 0.10 -4.93 -16.91
N LEU A 40 -0.54 -5.99 -17.38
CA LEU A 40 -1.96 -6.23 -17.11
C LEU A 40 -2.19 -6.49 -15.62
N GLY A 41 -1.36 -7.34 -15.00
CA GLY A 41 -1.46 -7.65 -13.58
C GLY A 41 -1.27 -6.41 -12.70
N ALA A 42 -0.27 -5.60 -13.02
CA ALA A 42 -0.02 -4.35 -12.30
C ALA A 42 -1.19 -3.38 -12.44
N GLY A 43 -1.79 -3.29 -13.63
CA GLY A 43 -2.95 -2.43 -13.88
C GLY A 43 -4.17 -2.87 -13.07
N LEU A 44 -4.42 -4.18 -12.97
CA LEU A 44 -5.51 -4.72 -12.17
C LEU A 44 -5.30 -4.46 -10.68
N ALA A 45 -4.09 -4.66 -10.17
CA ALA A 45 -3.75 -4.36 -8.79
C ALA A 45 -3.92 -2.88 -8.48
N TRP A 46 -3.51 -2.01 -9.39
CA TRP A 46 -3.67 -0.56 -9.25
C TRP A 46 -5.15 -0.15 -9.16
N ARG A 47 -5.99 -0.71 -10.03
CA ARG A 47 -7.42 -0.44 -10.01
C ARG A 47 -8.06 -0.88 -8.70
N ALA A 48 -7.66 -2.04 -8.18
CA ALA A 48 -8.15 -2.52 -6.90
C ALA A 48 -7.75 -1.56 -5.76
N ALA A 49 -6.49 -1.14 -5.72
CA ALA A 49 -6.00 -0.20 -4.73
C ALA A 49 -6.72 1.15 -4.81
N ASP A 50 -6.91 1.66 -6.03
CA ASP A 50 -7.63 2.91 -6.27
C ASP A 50 -9.07 2.84 -5.75
N ARG A 51 -9.75 1.75 -6.05
CA ARG A 51 -11.13 1.53 -5.59
C ARG A 51 -11.21 1.48 -4.07
N ILE A 52 -10.29 0.79 -3.42
CA ILE A 52 -10.27 0.67 -1.96
C ILE A 52 -10.04 2.05 -1.32
N TRP A 53 -9.08 2.82 -1.82
CA TRP A 53 -8.81 4.16 -1.30
C TRP A 53 -10.01 5.10 -1.49
N ARG A 54 -10.69 5.04 -2.62
CA ARG A 54 -11.89 5.83 -2.88
C ARG A 54 -13.02 5.45 -1.93
N LEU A 55 -13.22 4.16 -1.69
CA LEU A 55 -14.22 3.67 -0.74
C LEU A 55 -13.88 4.09 0.69
N ALA A 56 -12.61 4.23 1.02
CA ALA A 56 -12.16 4.73 2.31
C ALA A 56 -12.27 6.26 2.45
N GLY A 57 -12.71 6.95 1.39
CA GLY A 57 -12.92 8.40 1.42
C GLY A 57 -11.73 9.23 1.00
N ASP A 58 -10.71 8.62 0.38
CA ASP A 58 -9.55 9.36 -0.10
C ASP A 58 -9.86 10.04 -1.44
N THR A 59 -9.76 11.36 -1.46
CA THR A 59 -9.98 12.18 -2.66
C THR A 59 -8.71 12.87 -3.13
N ALA A 60 -7.54 12.50 -2.58
CA ALA A 60 -6.26 13.10 -2.94
C ALA A 60 -5.92 12.84 -4.42
N THR A 61 -5.45 13.88 -5.11
CA THR A 61 -5.07 13.81 -6.53
C THR A 61 -3.60 14.17 -6.75
N ASP A 62 -2.85 14.39 -5.69
CA ASP A 62 -1.45 14.81 -5.70
C ASP A 62 -0.50 13.60 -5.65
N LEU A 63 0.78 13.84 -5.36
CA LEU A 63 1.79 12.81 -5.22
C LEU A 63 1.41 11.75 -4.17
N ASN A 64 0.70 12.18 -3.11
CA ASN A 64 0.16 11.29 -2.09
C ASN A 64 -0.81 10.26 -2.66
N HIS A 65 -1.57 10.61 -3.69
CA HIS A 65 -2.48 9.70 -4.39
C HIS A 65 -1.72 8.47 -4.91
N TYR A 66 -0.61 8.71 -5.61
CA TYR A 66 0.20 7.63 -6.19
C TYR A 66 0.93 6.82 -5.12
N SER A 67 1.51 7.48 -4.12
CA SER A 67 2.24 6.82 -3.04
C SER A 67 1.34 5.88 -2.24
N LYS A 68 0.16 6.33 -1.85
CA LYS A 68 -0.81 5.53 -1.09
C LYS A 68 -1.24 4.30 -1.87
N ARG A 69 -1.50 4.46 -3.16
CA ARG A 69 -1.96 3.35 -4.01
C ARG A 69 -0.85 2.33 -4.26
N THR A 70 0.38 2.79 -4.47
CA THR A 70 1.54 1.91 -4.62
C THR A 70 1.77 1.07 -3.36
N ILE A 71 1.70 1.70 -2.18
CA ILE A 71 1.85 1.01 -0.90
C ILE A 71 0.73 -0.01 -0.72
N LEU A 72 -0.50 0.36 -1.05
CA LEU A 72 -1.64 -0.55 -0.92
C LEU A 72 -1.53 -1.74 -1.88
N VAL A 73 -1.01 -1.53 -3.08
CA VAL A 73 -0.72 -2.64 -4.01
C VAL A 73 0.24 -3.64 -3.37
N GLY A 74 1.29 -3.16 -2.70
CA GLY A 74 2.23 -4.03 -1.99
C GLY A 74 1.58 -4.77 -0.83
N VAL A 75 0.78 -4.10 -0.03
CA VAL A 75 0.04 -4.70 1.09
C VAL A 75 -0.94 -5.75 0.57
N TYR A 76 -1.73 -5.40 -0.43
CA TYR A 76 -2.72 -6.31 -1.02
C TYR A 76 -2.04 -7.52 -1.65
N GLY A 77 -0.97 -7.32 -2.43
CA GLY A 77 -0.26 -8.40 -3.10
C GLY A 77 0.37 -9.38 -2.12
N SER A 78 1.08 -8.88 -1.11
CA SER A 78 1.69 -9.75 -0.09
C SER A 78 0.64 -10.47 0.74
N SER A 79 -0.45 -9.81 1.10
CA SER A 79 -1.56 -10.41 1.84
C SER A 79 -2.28 -11.47 1.02
N THR A 80 -2.39 -11.27 -0.30
CA THR A 80 -2.96 -12.26 -1.21
C THR A 80 -2.16 -13.57 -1.19
N LEU A 81 -0.85 -13.49 -1.14
CA LEU A 81 0.00 -14.68 -1.05
C LEU A 81 -0.26 -15.46 0.24
N VAL A 82 -0.42 -14.76 1.36
CA VAL A 82 -0.78 -15.40 2.63
C VAL A 82 -2.17 -16.00 2.56
N PHE A 83 -3.12 -15.28 1.97
CA PHE A 83 -4.50 -15.74 1.79
C PHE A 83 -4.56 -17.07 1.01
N LEU A 84 -3.76 -17.21 -0.03
CA LEU A 84 -3.78 -18.43 -0.86
C LEU A 84 -3.37 -19.68 -0.07
N ASP A 85 -2.53 -19.51 0.94
CA ASP A 85 -2.01 -20.63 1.74
C ASP A 85 -2.63 -20.71 3.15
N ASP A 86 -3.59 -19.84 3.47
CA ASP A 86 -4.22 -19.80 4.79
C ASP A 86 -5.23 -20.95 4.92
N PRO A 87 -5.00 -21.94 5.79
CA PRO A 87 -5.89 -23.09 5.93
C PRO A 87 -7.15 -22.83 6.76
N ALA A 88 -7.18 -21.70 7.48
CA ALA A 88 -8.28 -21.40 8.40
C ALA A 88 -9.50 -20.83 7.64
N ASP A 89 -10.69 -21.31 7.98
CA ASP A 89 -11.93 -20.81 7.38
C ASP A 89 -12.22 -19.35 7.75
N ASP A 90 -11.75 -18.91 8.90
CA ASP A 90 -11.88 -17.52 9.36
C ASP A 90 -10.75 -16.60 8.88
N LEU A 91 -9.80 -17.14 8.10
CA LEU A 91 -8.66 -16.41 7.56
C LEU A 91 -7.82 -15.73 8.66
N ALA A 92 -7.58 -16.44 9.76
CA ALA A 92 -6.88 -15.89 10.92
C ALA A 92 -5.46 -15.41 10.58
N GLU A 93 -4.70 -16.21 9.81
CA GLU A 93 -3.35 -15.83 9.40
C GLU A 93 -3.35 -14.63 8.45
N THR A 94 -4.28 -14.61 7.51
CA THR A 94 -4.45 -13.51 6.56
C THR A 94 -4.78 -12.23 7.32
N ARG A 95 -5.70 -12.28 8.25
CA ARG A 95 -6.11 -11.13 9.08
C ARG A 95 -4.94 -10.61 9.91
N ALA A 96 -4.20 -11.50 10.54
CA ALA A 96 -3.04 -11.13 11.36
C ALA A 96 -1.92 -10.50 10.51
N PHE A 97 -1.61 -11.10 9.37
CA PHE A 97 -0.59 -10.59 8.45
C PHE A 97 -0.99 -9.20 7.92
N LEU A 98 -2.23 -9.07 7.47
CA LEU A 98 -2.75 -7.80 6.95
C LEU A 98 -2.68 -6.70 8.01
N GLY A 99 -3.06 -7.02 9.25
CA GLY A 99 -2.97 -6.08 10.36
C GLY A 99 -1.54 -5.58 10.58
N ARG A 100 -0.56 -6.50 10.56
CA ARG A 100 0.85 -6.14 10.70
C ARG A 100 1.34 -5.25 9.55
N ARG A 101 0.94 -5.56 8.32
CA ARG A 101 1.36 -4.76 7.14
C ARG A 101 0.76 -3.36 7.21
N ILE A 102 -0.49 -3.23 7.61
CA ILE A 102 -1.12 -1.92 7.77
C ILE A 102 -0.44 -1.13 8.89
N ASP A 103 -0.09 -1.77 10.01
CA ASP A 103 0.66 -1.11 11.09
C ASP A 103 2.02 -0.62 10.61
N ASP A 104 2.72 -1.40 9.78
CA ASP A 104 4.00 -0.99 9.19
C ASP A 104 3.83 0.25 8.31
N VAL A 105 2.76 0.30 7.52
CA VAL A 105 2.44 1.47 6.68
C VAL A 105 2.18 2.70 7.55
N MET A 106 1.44 2.55 8.64
CA MET A 106 1.17 3.66 9.56
C MET A 106 2.45 4.17 10.21
N ARG A 107 3.37 3.29 10.60
CA ARG A 107 4.69 3.69 11.12
C ARG A 107 5.49 4.44 10.09
N PHE A 108 5.47 3.98 8.85
CA PHE A 108 6.16 4.63 7.74
C PHE A 108 5.60 6.04 7.49
N GLU A 109 4.27 6.20 7.53
CA GLU A 109 3.64 7.50 7.37
C GLU A 109 4.00 8.45 8.52
N LYS A 110 4.06 7.96 9.76
CA LYS A 110 4.53 8.75 10.90
C LYS A 110 5.99 9.16 10.75
N PHE A 111 6.83 8.24 10.29
CA PHE A 111 8.23 8.52 10.02
C PHE A 111 8.38 9.60 8.95
N LYS A 112 7.63 9.50 7.86
CA LYS A 112 7.62 10.52 6.80
C LYS A 112 7.20 11.88 7.34
N ALA A 113 6.15 11.93 8.14
CA ALA A 113 5.66 13.17 8.74
C ALA A 113 6.71 13.79 9.66
N SER A 114 7.37 12.97 10.49
CA SER A 114 8.47 13.39 11.35
C SER A 114 9.65 13.91 10.54
N TRP A 115 10.01 13.22 9.48
CA TRP A 115 11.08 13.63 8.57
C TRP A 115 10.77 14.95 7.89
N ARG A 116 9.53 15.14 7.41
CA ARG A 116 9.09 16.40 6.82
C ARG A 116 9.17 17.56 7.83
N GLY A 117 8.73 17.32 9.06
CA GLY A 117 8.82 18.30 10.13
C GLY A 117 10.26 18.71 10.41
N THR A 118 11.18 17.74 10.47
CA THR A 118 12.60 17.99 10.64
C THR A 118 13.18 18.75 9.45
N ARG A 119 12.77 18.38 8.23
CA ARG A 119 13.23 19.04 7.01
C ARG A 119 12.74 20.48 6.93
N GLU A 120 11.52 20.76 7.37
CA GLU A 120 10.98 22.10 7.45
C GLU A 120 11.68 22.95 8.53
N ARG A 121 12.12 22.31 9.62
CA ARG A 121 12.86 22.96 10.70
C ARG A 121 14.32 23.26 10.34
N LEU A 122 14.81 22.71 9.21
CA LEU A 122 16.18 22.93 8.75
C LEU A 122 16.23 23.70 7.42
N PRO A 123 15.54 24.86 7.29
CA PRO A 123 15.66 25.64 6.07
C PRO A 123 17.06 26.19 5.84
N SER A 124 17.87 26.23 6.90
CA SER A 124 19.26 26.67 6.84
C SER A 124 20.19 25.73 6.08
N LEU A 125 19.83 24.44 5.93
CA LEU A 125 20.69 23.47 5.26
C LEU A 125 20.79 23.73 3.75
N SER A 126 19.66 24.01 3.10
CA SER A 126 19.67 24.34 1.68
C SER A 126 20.33 25.70 1.41
N ARG A 127 20.16 26.66 2.34
CA ARG A 127 20.86 27.95 2.28
C ARG A 127 22.37 27.77 2.51
N PHE A 128 22.74 26.91 3.45
CA PHE A 128 24.14 26.58 3.71
C PHE A 128 24.80 25.91 2.50
N LEU A 129 24.13 24.94 1.89
CA LEU A 129 24.61 24.29 0.66
C LEU A 129 24.67 25.28 -0.50
N GLY A 130 23.72 26.20 -0.59
CA GLY A 130 23.72 27.27 -1.57
C GLY A 130 24.90 28.24 -1.38
N ARG A 131 25.26 28.55 -0.13
CA ARG A 131 26.43 29.39 0.17
C ARG A 131 27.75 28.72 -0.13
N LEU A 132 27.82 27.40 0.05
CA LEU A 132 29.02 26.63 -0.32
C LEU A 132 29.21 26.55 -1.85
N ARG A 133 28.08 26.49 -2.56
CA ARG A 133 28.09 26.40 -4.03
C ARG A 133 28.32 27.75 -4.70
N TYR A 134 27.88 28.84 -4.08
CA TYR A 134 28.00 30.21 -4.57
C TYR A 134 28.54 31.08 -3.43
N PRO A 135 29.83 30.97 -3.09
CA PRO A 135 30.39 31.79 -2.02
C PRO A 135 30.29 33.28 -2.42
N VAL A 136 29.61 34.06 -1.60
CA VAL A 136 29.62 35.51 -1.73
C VAL A 136 30.98 35.97 -1.25
N ALA A 137 31.73 36.49 -2.15
CA ALA A 137 33.03 37.05 -1.85
C ALA A 137 32.92 38.26 -0.91
#